data_a92f27bf3ab74df327aee81e57a90f2b
#
_entry.id   a92f27bf3ab74df327aee81e57a90f2b
#
_cell.length_a   1.000
_cell.length_b   1.000
_cell.length_c   1.000
_cell.angle_alpha   90.00
_cell.angle_beta   90.00
_cell.angle_gamma   90.00
#
_symmetry.space_group_name_H-M   'P 1'
#
loop_
_entity.id
_entity.type
_entity.pdbx_description
1 polymer ?
#
loop_
_entity_poly.entity_id
_entity_poly.type
_entity_poly.pdbx_seq_one_letter_code
_entity_poly.pdbx_strand_id
1 'polypeptide(L)'
;MSVLICDNLIKINKKSNSIKNFSYNFLENNIYALVGKSDSGKEILLDIMTAKTKPTEGIVYVDGEPLFNNEKMLARLCYISKNTEFPAHMKISTIFNIMNAVYPKWDNSFAYELIEYFKINPKAKFGSLLTSKKKLLLGIMSLASRANITLYDDPVSESDIKDRYDFYNFLYNHHLRYPRTIIIATDYVDEIDYIFDKVLLIDQGKLIDHFTSEDVQNNFKYLTGKTEVLKSLIKDMKLIGVEERGKTLTVCIRKKLTKDEIRKFQKYLIKISEVPIQKVFIYLINIRELRGKKLWKRSLAH
;
A
#
# COMPACT_ATOMS: atom_id res chain seq x y z
N MET A 1 -14.92 -13.98 -2.64
CA MET A 1 -15.95 -12.95 -3.04
C MET A 1 -15.39 -11.55 -2.84
N SER A 2 -16.02 -10.52 -3.44
CA SER A 2 -15.64 -9.12 -3.16
C SER A 2 -16.27 -8.69 -1.85
N VAL A 3 -15.45 -8.25 -0.89
CA VAL A 3 -15.89 -7.83 0.45
C VAL A 3 -16.03 -6.32 0.56
N LEU A 4 -15.26 -5.56 -0.24
CA LEU A 4 -15.34 -4.11 -0.32
C LEU A 4 -15.30 -3.72 -1.81
N ILE A 5 -16.29 -2.97 -2.26
CA ILE A 5 -16.40 -2.52 -3.65
C ILE A 5 -16.46 -1.00 -3.68
N CYS A 6 -15.56 -0.40 -4.42
CA CYS A 6 -15.60 1.00 -4.78
C CYS A 6 -16.14 1.12 -6.20
N ASP A 7 -17.28 1.77 -6.38
CA ASP A 7 -17.92 1.91 -7.68
C ASP A 7 -17.99 3.37 -8.10
N ASN A 8 -17.23 3.72 -9.15
CA ASN A 8 -17.18 5.03 -9.81
C ASN A 8 -17.02 6.21 -8.83
N LEU A 9 -16.14 6.05 -7.83
CA LEU A 9 -15.96 7.06 -6.79
C LEU A 9 -15.34 8.34 -7.36
N ILE A 10 -16.04 9.46 -7.14
CA ILE A 10 -15.55 10.81 -7.42
C ILE A 10 -15.62 11.62 -6.12
N LYS A 11 -14.57 12.34 -5.80
CA LYS A 11 -14.55 13.33 -4.72
C LYS A 11 -13.94 14.60 -5.22
N ILE A 12 -14.73 15.64 -5.32
CA ILE A 12 -14.27 16.99 -5.66
C ILE A 12 -13.90 17.66 -4.35
N ASN A 13 -12.63 18.08 -4.26
CA ASN A 13 -12.16 18.89 -3.15
C ASN A 13 -11.59 20.20 -3.70
N LYS A 14 -11.92 21.33 -3.06
CA LYS A 14 -11.41 22.67 -3.45
C LYS A 14 -9.89 22.79 -3.28
N LYS A 15 -9.27 21.90 -2.49
CA LYS A 15 -7.83 21.85 -2.25
C LYS A 15 -7.27 20.59 -2.91
N SER A 16 -6.47 20.69 -3.93
CA SER A 16 -5.63 19.76 -4.71
C SER A 16 -5.92 18.23 -4.68
N ASN A 17 -6.35 17.66 -3.59
CA ASN A 17 -6.58 16.21 -3.46
C ASN A 17 -8.03 15.86 -3.84
N SER A 18 -8.22 15.15 -4.93
CA SER A 18 -9.52 14.68 -5.40
C SER A 18 -9.44 13.24 -5.85
N ILE A 19 -10.56 12.51 -5.75
CA ILE A 19 -10.69 11.19 -6.36
C ILE A 19 -11.42 11.37 -7.71
N LYS A 20 -10.91 10.72 -8.75
CA LYS A 20 -11.36 10.90 -10.13
C LYS A 20 -11.73 9.56 -10.74
N ASN A 21 -12.98 9.15 -10.55
CA ASN A 21 -13.52 7.91 -11.09
C ASN A 21 -12.70 6.67 -10.67
N PHE A 22 -12.61 6.44 -9.35
CA PHE A 22 -11.95 5.26 -8.82
C PHE A 22 -12.94 4.11 -8.69
N SER A 23 -12.64 2.99 -9.34
CA SER A 23 -13.39 1.73 -9.20
C SER A 23 -12.43 0.58 -8.94
N TYR A 24 -12.73 -0.22 -7.90
CA TYR A 24 -11.98 -1.43 -7.60
C TYR A 24 -12.76 -2.36 -6.69
N ASN A 25 -12.57 -3.67 -6.89
CA ASN A 25 -13.18 -4.73 -6.10
C ASN A 25 -12.12 -5.40 -5.23
N PHE A 26 -12.16 -5.16 -3.92
CA PHE A 26 -11.29 -5.81 -2.95
C PHE A 26 -11.87 -7.18 -2.60
N LEU A 27 -11.06 -8.23 -2.77
CA LEU A 27 -11.45 -9.60 -2.46
C LEU A 27 -11.22 -9.90 -0.97
N GLU A 28 -11.99 -10.84 -0.44
CA GLU A 28 -11.82 -11.35 0.92
C GLU A 28 -10.43 -11.90 1.14
N ASN A 29 -9.96 -11.81 2.38
CA ASN A 29 -8.76 -12.50 2.85
C ASN A 29 -7.48 -12.18 2.06
N ASN A 30 -7.37 -10.97 1.52
CA ASN A 30 -6.18 -10.50 0.85
C ASN A 30 -5.60 -9.29 1.58
N ILE A 31 -4.27 -9.15 1.52
CA ILE A 31 -3.56 -7.96 1.92
C ILE A 31 -3.28 -7.11 0.68
N TYR A 32 -3.72 -5.87 0.72
CA TYR A 32 -3.55 -4.89 -0.36
C TYR A 32 -2.59 -3.78 0.07
N ALA A 33 -1.60 -3.48 -0.76
CA ALA A 33 -0.84 -2.24 -0.65
C ALA A 33 -1.47 -1.16 -1.55
N LEU A 34 -1.79 -0.01 -0.99
CA LEU A 34 -2.27 1.17 -1.69
C LEU A 34 -1.12 2.17 -1.77
N VAL A 35 -0.50 2.30 -2.93
CA VAL A 35 0.76 3.02 -3.12
C VAL A 35 0.58 4.23 -4.03
N GLY A 36 1.31 5.30 -3.74
CA GLY A 36 1.30 6.52 -4.54
C GLY A 36 2.09 7.61 -3.84
N LYS A 37 2.41 8.69 -4.54
CA LYS A 37 3.07 9.86 -3.93
C LYS A 37 2.23 10.44 -2.80
N SER A 38 2.86 11.18 -1.89
CA SER A 38 2.12 12.12 -1.03
C SER A 38 1.18 12.92 -1.90
N ASP A 39 -0.02 13.23 -1.44
CA ASP A 39 -1.06 13.92 -2.21
C ASP A 39 -1.66 13.16 -3.42
N SER A 40 -1.36 11.87 -3.60
CA SER A 40 -1.98 11.07 -4.68
C SER A 40 -3.47 10.80 -4.49
N GLY A 41 -4.02 11.05 -3.29
CA GLY A 41 -5.43 10.84 -2.94
C GLY A 41 -5.67 9.61 -2.06
N LYS A 42 -4.65 8.89 -1.60
CA LYS A 42 -4.78 7.68 -0.77
C LYS A 42 -5.61 7.93 0.51
N GLU A 43 -5.28 8.99 1.26
CA GLU A 43 -5.99 9.34 2.50
C GLU A 43 -7.48 9.61 2.25
N ILE A 44 -7.82 10.40 1.21
CA ILE A 44 -9.21 10.67 0.86
C ILE A 44 -9.94 9.40 0.45
N LEU A 45 -9.26 8.51 -0.29
CA LEU A 45 -9.83 7.24 -0.69
C LEU A 45 -10.12 6.36 0.52
N LEU A 46 -9.19 6.26 1.49
CA LEU A 46 -9.40 5.55 2.74
C LEU A 46 -10.56 6.16 3.56
N ASP A 47 -10.64 7.48 3.64
CA ASP A 47 -11.74 8.18 4.32
C ASP A 47 -13.10 7.91 3.66
N ILE A 48 -13.14 7.75 2.33
CA ILE A 48 -14.38 7.36 1.62
C ILE A 48 -14.71 5.89 1.88
N MET A 49 -13.73 4.99 1.78
CA MET A 49 -13.90 3.55 2.01
C MET A 49 -14.29 3.20 3.45
N THR A 50 -14.17 4.15 4.37
CA THR A 50 -14.56 3.99 5.79
C THR A 50 -15.75 4.87 6.18
N ALA A 51 -16.43 5.47 5.21
CA ALA A 51 -17.56 6.39 5.37
C ALA A 51 -17.27 7.63 6.25
N LYS A 52 -16.01 7.92 6.56
CA LYS A 52 -15.60 9.15 7.25
C LYS A 52 -15.86 10.39 6.37
N THR A 53 -15.77 10.22 5.06
CA THR A 53 -16.08 11.26 4.08
C THR A 53 -16.99 10.70 2.98
N LYS A 54 -18.11 11.37 2.70
CA LYS A 54 -19.01 10.97 1.60
C LYS A 54 -18.39 11.33 0.24
N PRO A 55 -18.39 10.43 -0.76
CA PRO A 55 -18.01 10.77 -2.13
C PRO A 55 -18.99 11.81 -2.71
N THR A 56 -18.55 12.55 -3.75
CA THR A 56 -19.41 13.44 -4.52
C THR A 56 -20.33 12.61 -5.44
N GLU A 57 -19.75 11.56 -6.04
CA GLU A 57 -20.45 10.59 -6.88
C GLU A 57 -19.89 9.20 -6.61
N GLY A 58 -20.66 8.17 -6.96
CA GLY A 58 -20.29 6.78 -6.76
C GLY A 58 -20.69 6.24 -5.38
N ILE A 59 -20.50 4.95 -5.17
CA ILE A 59 -20.94 4.23 -3.98
C ILE A 59 -19.84 3.28 -3.50
N VAL A 60 -19.75 3.11 -2.18
CA VAL A 60 -18.96 2.05 -1.55
C VAL A 60 -19.92 1.01 -1.00
N TYR A 61 -19.63 -0.25 -1.31
CA TYR A 61 -20.36 -1.40 -0.78
C TYR A 61 -19.45 -2.25 0.10
N VAL A 62 -19.99 -2.76 1.18
CA VAL A 62 -19.38 -3.79 2.04
C VAL A 62 -20.30 -4.99 2.07
N ASP A 63 -19.79 -6.18 1.72
CA ASP A 63 -20.58 -7.42 1.60
C ASP A 63 -21.88 -7.26 0.77
N GLY A 64 -21.82 -6.44 -0.28
CA GLY A 64 -22.94 -6.16 -1.17
C GLY A 64 -23.93 -5.09 -0.70
N GLU A 65 -23.76 -4.55 0.51
CA GLU A 65 -24.61 -3.52 1.08
C GLU A 65 -23.94 -2.13 1.02
N PRO A 66 -24.68 -1.05 0.72
CA PRO A 66 -24.13 0.30 0.78
C PRO A 66 -23.57 0.63 2.17
N LEU A 67 -22.35 1.23 2.20
CA LEU A 67 -21.64 1.51 3.43
C LEU A 67 -22.18 2.75 4.18
N PHE A 68 -22.52 3.81 3.43
CA PHE A 68 -22.95 5.08 4.04
C PHE A 68 -24.26 4.95 4.79
N ASN A 69 -24.30 5.47 6.03
CA ASN A 69 -25.46 5.38 6.95
C ASN A 69 -25.86 3.93 7.27
N ASN A 70 -24.94 2.99 7.22
CA ASN A 70 -25.17 1.58 7.52
C ASN A 70 -24.27 1.13 8.67
N GLU A 71 -24.77 1.24 9.91
CA GLU A 71 -24.01 0.90 11.13
C GLU A 71 -23.53 -0.54 11.13
N LYS A 72 -24.34 -1.47 10.59
CA LYS A 72 -23.98 -2.88 10.49
C LYS A 72 -22.74 -3.09 9.61
N MET A 73 -22.62 -2.35 8.52
CA MET A 73 -21.46 -2.43 7.63
C MET A 73 -20.26 -1.68 8.23
N LEU A 74 -20.48 -0.55 8.88
CA LEU A 74 -19.43 0.20 9.57
C LEU A 74 -18.80 -0.64 10.68
N ALA A 75 -19.55 -1.43 11.44
CA ALA A 75 -19.04 -2.31 12.47
C ALA A 75 -18.11 -3.43 11.97
N ARG A 76 -18.06 -3.67 10.65
CA ARG A 76 -17.15 -4.65 10.02
C ARG A 76 -15.77 -4.07 9.73
N LEU A 77 -15.60 -2.75 9.85
CA LEU A 77 -14.39 -2.02 9.51
C LEU A 77 -13.58 -1.66 10.75
N CYS A 78 -12.27 -1.69 10.61
CA CYS A 78 -11.35 -1.02 11.53
C CYS A 78 -10.44 -0.10 10.70
N TYR A 79 -10.42 1.18 11.04
CA TYR A 79 -9.61 2.17 10.33
C TYR A 79 -8.66 2.90 11.27
N ILE A 80 -7.38 2.82 10.99
CA ILE A 80 -6.34 3.58 11.65
C ILE A 80 -5.82 4.65 10.70
N SER A 81 -6.26 5.87 10.91
CA SER A 81 -5.79 7.05 10.17
C SER A 81 -4.56 7.66 10.86
N LYS A 82 -3.80 8.47 10.11
CA LYS A 82 -2.69 9.26 10.66
C LYS A 82 -3.09 10.14 11.84
N ASN A 83 -4.35 10.57 11.86
CA ASN A 83 -4.92 11.49 12.84
C ASN A 83 -5.78 10.79 13.90
N THR A 84 -5.72 9.45 14.00
CA THR A 84 -6.44 8.73 15.06
C THR A 84 -5.83 9.07 16.42
N GLU A 85 -6.63 9.58 17.34
CA GLU A 85 -6.22 9.99 18.68
C GLU A 85 -7.24 9.54 19.72
N PHE A 86 -6.76 9.29 20.94
CA PHE A 86 -7.58 9.07 22.12
C PHE A 86 -7.36 10.21 23.13
N PRO A 87 -8.31 10.46 24.06
CA PRO A 87 -8.12 11.45 25.10
C PRO A 87 -6.81 11.24 25.87
N ALA A 88 -6.01 12.29 25.98
CA ALA A 88 -4.64 12.22 26.53
C ALA A 88 -4.56 11.61 27.95
N HIS A 89 -5.62 11.79 28.76
CA HIS A 89 -5.71 11.26 30.14
C HIS A 89 -6.14 9.80 30.22
N MET A 90 -6.61 9.20 29.12
CA MET A 90 -7.14 7.84 29.08
C MET A 90 -6.02 6.81 29.21
N LYS A 91 -6.18 5.84 30.11
CA LYS A 91 -5.24 4.71 30.26
C LYS A 91 -5.40 3.73 29.08
N ILE A 92 -4.31 3.09 28.67
CA ILE A 92 -4.30 2.09 27.59
C ILE A 92 -5.25 0.93 27.93
N SER A 93 -5.25 0.45 29.17
CA SER A 93 -6.20 -0.59 29.61
C SER A 93 -7.67 -0.17 29.47
N THR A 94 -7.98 1.10 29.69
CA THR A 94 -9.34 1.64 29.47
C THR A 94 -9.68 1.67 27.98
N ILE A 95 -8.71 2.05 27.13
CA ILE A 95 -8.89 2.02 25.67
C ILE A 95 -9.18 0.58 25.21
N PHE A 96 -8.43 -0.41 25.70
CA PHE A 96 -8.67 -1.83 25.37
C PHE A 96 -10.06 -2.31 25.78
N ASN A 97 -10.57 -1.88 26.93
CA ASN A 97 -11.95 -2.18 27.36
C ASN A 97 -12.98 -1.59 26.38
N ILE A 98 -12.75 -0.38 25.88
CA ILE A 98 -13.61 0.24 24.87
C ILE A 98 -13.55 -0.57 23.56
N MET A 99 -12.35 -0.95 23.11
CA MET A 99 -12.18 -1.75 21.90
C MET A 99 -12.86 -3.10 22.01
N ASN A 100 -12.77 -3.76 23.17
CA ASN A 100 -13.46 -5.02 23.45
C ASN A 100 -14.99 -4.88 23.40
N ALA A 101 -15.53 -3.73 23.80
CA ALA A 101 -16.97 -3.48 23.70
C ALA A 101 -17.42 -3.18 22.26
N VAL A 102 -16.55 -2.58 21.45
CA VAL A 102 -16.86 -2.19 20.06
C VAL A 102 -16.67 -3.34 19.08
N TYR A 103 -15.62 -4.16 19.27
CA TYR A 103 -15.28 -5.24 18.33
C TYR A 103 -15.61 -6.61 18.91
N PRO A 104 -16.64 -7.31 18.39
CA PRO A 104 -17.07 -8.61 18.92
C PRO A 104 -16.01 -9.72 18.90
N LYS A 105 -15.02 -9.58 18.01
CA LYS A 105 -13.92 -10.54 17.84
C LYS A 105 -12.61 -10.06 18.50
N TRP A 106 -12.67 -9.06 19.36
CA TRP A 106 -11.50 -8.51 20.03
C TRP A 106 -10.69 -9.58 20.75
N ASP A 107 -9.39 -9.62 20.45
CA ASP A 107 -8.45 -10.54 21.10
C ASP A 107 -7.65 -9.80 22.19
N ASN A 108 -8.16 -9.85 23.38
CA ASN A 108 -7.55 -9.17 24.52
C ASN A 108 -6.17 -9.73 24.87
N SER A 109 -6.01 -11.06 24.82
CA SER A 109 -4.72 -11.71 25.12
C SER A 109 -3.64 -11.30 24.14
N PHE A 110 -3.95 -11.31 22.85
CA PHE A 110 -3.05 -10.88 21.80
C PHE A 110 -2.69 -9.38 21.90
N ALA A 111 -3.66 -8.53 22.25
CA ALA A 111 -3.40 -7.11 22.46
C ALA A 111 -2.38 -6.88 23.60
N TYR A 112 -2.53 -7.60 24.72
CA TYR A 112 -1.61 -7.49 25.84
C TYR A 112 -0.23 -8.10 25.54
N GLU A 113 -0.16 -9.21 24.84
CA GLU A 113 1.09 -9.81 24.35
C GLU A 113 1.89 -8.80 23.49
N LEU A 114 1.22 -8.12 22.56
CA LEU A 114 1.88 -7.16 21.68
C LEU A 114 2.34 -5.89 22.43
N ILE A 115 1.55 -5.34 23.35
CA ILE A 115 2.03 -4.17 24.11
C ILE A 115 3.19 -4.51 25.03
N GLU A 116 3.25 -5.74 25.56
CA GLU A 116 4.41 -6.23 26.31
C GLU A 116 5.64 -6.33 25.38
N TYR A 117 5.51 -6.97 24.22
CA TYR A 117 6.57 -7.08 23.24
C TYR A 117 7.15 -5.70 22.84
N PHE A 118 6.28 -4.76 22.53
CA PHE A 118 6.68 -3.40 22.13
C PHE A 118 6.96 -2.47 23.33
N LYS A 119 7.02 -3.01 24.56
CA LYS A 119 7.35 -2.31 25.79
C LYS A 119 6.44 -1.10 26.06
N ILE A 120 5.14 -1.26 25.86
CA ILE A 120 4.12 -0.26 26.13
C ILE A 120 3.44 -0.60 27.46
N ASN A 121 3.52 0.29 28.46
CA ASN A 121 2.91 0.05 29.77
C ASN A 121 1.38 0.20 29.72
N PRO A 122 0.58 -0.84 30.02
CA PRO A 122 -0.89 -0.79 29.97
C PRO A 122 -1.51 0.23 30.94
N LYS A 123 -0.78 0.61 31.98
CA LYS A 123 -1.22 1.63 32.96
C LYS A 123 -0.88 3.05 32.54
N ALA A 124 -0.07 3.23 31.49
CA ALA A 124 0.28 4.55 30.98
C ALA A 124 -0.96 5.26 30.39
N LYS A 125 -0.94 6.58 30.45
CA LYS A 125 -1.93 7.42 29.76
C LYS A 125 -1.54 7.58 28.30
N PHE A 126 -2.52 7.60 27.38
CA PHE A 126 -2.28 7.73 25.95
C PHE A 126 -1.43 8.98 25.61
N GLY A 127 -1.72 10.11 26.24
CA GLY A 127 -0.98 11.35 26.03
C GLY A 127 0.48 11.32 26.49
N SER A 128 0.88 10.39 27.37
CA SER A 128 2.26 10.25 27.84
C SER A 128 3.14 9.40 26.92
N LEU A 129 2.56 8.75 25.92
CA LEU A 129 3.33 7.96 24.97
C LEU A 129 4.05 8.85 23.95
N LEU A 130 5.23 8.42 23.52
CA LEU A 130 5.89 8.96 22.33
C LEU A 130 5.02 8.71 21.10
N THR A 131 5.12 9.57 20.09
CA THR A 131 4.33 9.47 18.85
C THR A 131 4.48 8.10 18.18
N SER A 132 5.71 7.58 18.10
CA SER A 132 5.98 6.23 17.59
C SER A 132 5.23 5.13 18.34
N LYS A 133 5.20 5.20 19.69
CA LYS A 133 4.48 4.23 20.52
C LYS A 133 2.96 4.39 20.45
N LYS A 134 2.45 5.60 20.22
CA LYS A 134 1.02 5.82 19.91
C LYS A 134 0.65 5.12 18.60
N LYS A 135 1.45 5.29 17.53
CA LYS A 135 1.20 4.64 16.24
C LYS A 135 1.23 3.11 16.37
N LEU A 136 2.22 2.56 17.04
CA LEU A 136 2.29 1.12 17.33
C LEU A 136 1.06 0.64 18.12
N LEU A 137 0.65 1.36 19.17
CA LEU A 137 -0.54 1.01 19.95
C LEU A 137 -1.80 0.96 19.07
N LEU A 138 -2.00 1.95 18.21
CA LEU A 138 -3.12 1.98 17.26
C LEU A 138 -3.07 0.78 16.30
N GLY A 139 -1.88 0.46 15.78
CA GLY A 139 -1.65 -0.73 14.97
C GLY A 139 -2.00 -2.02 15.72
N ILE A 140 -1.55 -2.18 16.97
CA ILE A 140 -1.85 -3.33 17.83
C ILE A 140 -3.36 -3.46 18.03
N MET A 141 -4.04 -2.35 18.33
CA MET A 141 -5.49 -2.34 18.53
C MET A 141 -6.24 -2.81 17.29
N SER A 142 -5.80 -2.40 16.11
CA SER A 142 -6.43 -2.83 14.86
C SER A 142 -6.20 -4.31 14.57
N LEU A 143 -5.02 -4.84 14.91
CA LEU A 143 -4.75 -6.27 14.80
C LEU A 143 -5.65 -7.07 15.72
N ALA A 144 -5.73 -6.65 16.99
CA ALA A 144 -6.53 -7.32 18.01
C ALA A 144 -8.05 -7.17 17.78
N SER A 145 -8.49 -6.16 17.02
CA SER A 145 -9.92 -5.97 16.68
C SER A 145 -10.52 -7.14 15.91
N ARG A 146 -9.70 -7.83 15.11
CA ARG A 146 -10.12 -8.88 14.18
C ARG A 146 -11.30 -8.47 13.30
N ALA A 147 -11.40 -7.16 12.99
CA ALA A 147 -12.41 -6.63 12.07
C ALA A 147 -12.29 -7.31 10.70
N ASN A 148 -13.41 -7.52 10.01
CA ASN A 148 -13.42 -8.20 8.71
C ASN A 148 -12.59 -7.47 7.65
N ILE A 149 -12.57 -6.14 7.73
CA ILE A 149 -11.80 -5.28 6.83
C ILE A 149 -11.01 -4.31 7.72
N THR A 150 -9.69 -4.29 7.59
CA THR A 150 -8.84 -3.36 8.32
C THR A 150 -8.11 -2.45 7.33
N LEU A 151 -8.22 -1.14 7.54
CA LEU A 151 -7.58 -0.14 6.70
C LEU A 151 -6.54 0.63 7.53
N TYR A 152 -5.38 0.84 6.93
CA TYR A 152 -4.26 1.55 7.53
C TYR A 152 -3.81 2.71 6.66
N ASP A 153 -3.62 3.87 7.26
CA ASP A 153 -2.94 5.00 6.64
C ASP A 153 -1.57 5.15 7.32
N ASP A 154 -0.58 4.46 6.77
CA ASP A 154 0.82 4.47 7.18
C ASP A 154 1.00 4.19 8.70
N PRO A 155 0.60 3.00 9.18
CA PRO A 155 0.32 2.73 10.59
C PRO A 155 1.53 2.87 11.52
N VAL A 156 2.74 2.68 11.02
CA VAL A 156 3.97 2.62 11.85
C VAL A 156 5.12 3.46 11.29
N SER A 157 4.83 4.43 10.42
CA SER A 157 5.84 5.27 9.74
C SER A 157 6.80 6.01 10.67
N GLU A 158 6.35 6.37 11.86
CA GLU A 158 7.14 7.11 12.84
C GLU A 158 7.89 6.19 13.83
N SER A 159 7.78 4.87 13.65
CA SER A 159 8.43 3.88 14.51
C SER A 159 9.85 3.56 14.00
N ASP A 160 10.68 3.02 14.89
CA ASP A 160 12.00 2.51 14.53
C ASP A 160 11.89 1.41 13.48
N ILE A 161 12.93 1.24 12.66
CA ILE A 161 12.98 0.22 11.59
C ILE A 161 12.66 -1.18 12.14
N LYS A 162 13.21 -1.52 13.33
CA LYS A 162 12.92 -2.80 13.98
C LYS A 162 11.46 -2.94 14.37
N ASP A 163 10.88 -1.93 15.01
CA ASP A 163 9.49 -1.95 15.46
C ASP A 163 8.53 -2.05 14.25
N ARG A 164 8.87 -1.39 13.11
CA ARG A 164 8.09 -1.48 11.86
C ARG A 164 8.13 -2.90 11.28
N TYR A 165 9.34 -3.47 11.16
CA TYR A 165 9.51 -4.83 10.66
C TYR A 165 8.77 -5.85 11.51
N ASP A 166 8.91 -5.75 12.84
CA ASP A 166 8.24 -6.65 13.78
C ASP A 166 6.70 -6.51 13.69
N PHE A 167 6.19 -5.27 13.59
CA PHE A 167 4.75 -5.03 13.43
C PHE A 167 4.19 -5.69 12.17
N TYR A 168 4.85 -5.54 11.02
CA TYR A 168 4.39 -6.16 9.77
C TYR A 168 4.50 -7.69 9.81
N ASN A 169 5.48 -8.25 10.51
CA ASN A 169 5.56 -9.69 10.75
C ASN A 169 4.41 -10.19 11.64
N PHE A 170 4.07 -9.48 12.71
CA PHE A 170 2.89 -9.79 13.52
C PHE A 170 1.60 -9.69 12.70
N LEU A 171 1.46 -8.66 11.88
CA LEU A 171 0.32 -8.48 10.98
C LEU A 171 0.17 -9.69 10.05
N TYR A 172 1.24 -10.07 9.36
CA TYR A 172 1.23 -11.18 8.42
C TYR A 172 0.92 -12.52 9.10
N ASN A 173 1.62 -12.85 10.20
CA ASN A 173 1.39 -14.08 10.94
C ASN A 173 -0.03 -14.15 11.54
N HIS A 174 -0.55 -13.03 12.00
CA HIS A 174 -1.92 -12.94 12.50
C HIS A 174 -2.95 -13.07 11.36
N HIS A 175 -2.66 -12.51 10.19
CA HIS A 175 -3.50 -12.70 9.00
C HIS A 175 -3.56 -14.17 8.55
N LEU A 176 -2.45 -14.91 8.59
CA LEU A 176 -2.44 -16.34 8.27
C LEU A 176 -3.32 -17.17 9.20
N ARG A 177 -3.41 -16.80 10.49
CA ARG A 177 -4.25 -17.50 11.49
C ARG A 177 -5.72 -17.04 11.42
N TYR A 178 -5.94 -15.79 11.17
CA TYR A 178 -7.26 -15.13 11.14
C TYR A 178 -7.40 -14.32 9.86
N PRO A 179 -7.64 -15.00 8.71
CA PRO A 179 -7.73 -14.34 7.41
C PRO A 179 -8.81 -13.25 7.39
N ARG A 180 -8.47 -12.09 6.88
CA ARG A 180 -9.35 -10.96 6.68
C ARG A 180 -8.79 -10.02 5.61
N THR A 181 -9.58 -9.09 5.12
CA THR A 181 -9.09 -8.12 4.15
C THR A 181 -8.35 -7.00 4.85
N ILE A 182 -7.13 -6.73 4.40
CA ILE A 182 -6.28 -5.67 4.94
C ILE A 182 -5.86 -4.75 3.80
N ILE A 183 -5.99 -3.43 4.00
CA ILE A 183 -5.58 -2.41 3.02
C ILE A 183 -4.60 -1.48 3.73
N ILE A 184 -3.36 -1.43 3.23
CA ILE A 184 -2.28 -0.61 3.80
C ILE A 184 -1.92 0.46 2.80
N ALA A 185 -2.24 1.72 3.09
CA ALA A 185 -1.70 2.84 2.35
C ALA A 185 -0.32 3.19 2.90
N THR A 186 0.66 3.26 2.02
CA THR A 186 2.04 3.60 2.38
C THR A 186 2.77 4.27 1.21
N ASP A 187 3.79 5.05 1.55
CA ASP A 187 4.75 5.61 0.59
C ASP A 187 5.99 4.68 0.45
N TYR A 188 6.16 3.70 1.34
CA TYR A 188 7.34 2.81 1.45
C TYR A 188 6.95 1.35 1.23
N VAL A 189 6.64 0.99 -0.01
CA VAL A 189 6.13 -0.35 -0.33
C VAL A 189 7.18 -1.46 -0.16
N ASP A 190 8.47 -1.14 -0.30
CA ASP A 190 9.56 -2.13 -0.12
C ASP A 190 9.60 -2.70 1.31
N GLU A 191 9.00 -2.01 2.29
CA GLU A 191 8.91 -2.50 3.68
C GLU A 191 7.84 -3.58 3.87
N ILE A 192 6.90 -3.70 2.92
CA ILE A 192 5.76 -4.62 2.99
C ILE A 192 5.65 -5.53 1.75
N ASP A 193 6.69 -5.58 0.91
CA ASP A 193 6.67 -6.30 -0.37
C ASP A 193 6.49 -7.81 -0.21
N TYR A 194 6.86 -8.35 0.96
CA TYR A 194 6.75 -9.77 1.29
C TYR A 194 5.39 -10.17 1.90
N ILE A 195 4.51 -9.22 2.25
CA ILE A 195 3.25 -9.51 2.93
C ILE A 195 1.99 -9.26 2.09
N PHE A 196 2.04 -8.43 1.06
CA PHE A 196 0.85 -8.13 0.29
C PHE A 196 0.62 -9.12 -0.87
N ASP A 197 -0.65 -9.40 -1.15
CA ASP A 197 -1.07 -10.19 -2.30
C ASP A 197 -1.20 -9.33 -3.55
N LYS A 198 -1.66 -8.09 -3.38
CA LYS A 198 -1.92 -7.16 -4.47
C LYS A 198 -1.52 -5.74 -4.10
N VAL A 199 -1.05 -5.01 -5.10
CA VAL A 199 -0.73 -3.59 -4.98
C VAL A 199 -1.52 -2.78 -5.98
N LEU A 200 -2.04 -1.63 -5.52
CA LEU A 200 -2.74 -0.64 -6.31
C LEU A 200 -1.91 0.63 -6.35
N LEU A 201 -1.55 1.07 -7.55
CA LEU A 201 -0.85 2.34 -7.76
C LEU A 201 -1.84 3.46 -8.01
N ILE A 202 -1.83 4.46 -7.13
CA ILE A 202 -2.68 5.65 -7.24
C ILE A 202 -1.83 6.88 -7.52
N ASP A 203 -2.29 7.68 -8.48
CA ASP A 203 -1.71 8.98 -8.79
C ASP A 203 -2.79 9.98 -9.18
N GLN A 204 -2.73 11.18 -8.61
CA GLN A 204 -3.68 12.27 -8.85
C GLN A 204 -5.16 11.84 -8.74
N GLY A 205 -5.47 11.01 -7.76
CA GLY A 205 -6.81 10.51 -7.46
C GLY A 205 -7.34 9.45 -8.42
N LYS A 206 -6.49 8.84 -9.25
CA LYS A 206 -6.85 7.76 -10.18
C LYS A 206 -6.10 6.49 -9.87
N LEU A 207 -6.74 5.34 -10.04
CA LEU A 207 -6.06 4.07 -10.14
C LEU A 207 -5.28 4.04 -11.46
N ILE A 208 -3.96 3.90 -11.38
CA ILE A 208 -3.07 3.89 -12.54
C ILE A 208 -2.86 2.50 -13.06
N ASP A 209 -2.61 1.58 -12.12
CA ASP A 209 -2.37 0.18 -12.42
C ASP A 209 -2.53 -0.64 -11.12
N HIS A 210 -2.63 -1.95 -11.27
CA HIS A 210 -2.62 -2.87 -10.14
C HIS A 210 -1.90 -4.17 -10.54
N PHE A 211 -1.25 -4.81 -9.56
CA PHE A 211 -0.40 -5.97 -9.76
C PHE A 211 -0.53 -6.93 -8.60
N THR A 212 -0.30 -8.21 -8.86
CA THR A 212 0.07 -9.17 -7.81
C THR A 212 1.58 -9.12 -7.57
N SER A 213 2.05 -9.64 -6.43
CA SER A 213 3.49 -9.79 -6.18
C SER A 213 4.16 -10.63 -7.29
N GLU A 214 3.48 -11.67 -7.76
CA GLU A 214 3.94 -12.51 -8.87
C GLU A 214 4.04 -11.75 -10.20
N ASP A 215 3.07 -10.87 -10.50
CA ASP A 215 3.12 -10.02 -11.69
C ASP A 215 4.36 -9.13 -11.71
N VAL A 216 4.71 -8.55 -10.54
CA VAL A 216 5.90 -7.71 -10.44
C VAL A 216 7.16 -8.54 -10.71
N GLN A 217 7.29 -9.68 -10.06
CA GLN A 217 8.45 -10.56 -10.22
C GLN A 217 8.58 -11.10 -11.65
N ASN A 218 7.47 -11.47 -12.30
CA ASN A 218 7.52 -12.11 -13.62
C ASN A 218 7.65 -11.10 -14.76
N ASN A 219 7.00 -9.95 -14.67
CA ASN A 219 6.82 -9.04 -15.80
C ASN A 219 7.76 -7.84 -15.77
N PHE A 220 8.39 -7.51 -14.64
CA PHE A 220 9.31 -6.37 -14.56
C PHE A 220 10.75 -6.86 -14.40
N LYS A 221 11.63 -6.48 -15.34
CA LYS A 221 13.04 -6.88 -15.32
C LYS A 221 13.94 -5.70 -15.60
N TYR A 222 15.09 -5.68 -14.90
CA TYR A 222 16.22 -4.88 -15.28
C TYR A 222 17.08 -5.63 -16.31
N LEU A 223 17.51 -4.90 -17.33
CA LEU A 223 18.56 -5.30 -18.25
C LEU A 223 19.72 -4.33 -18.05
N THR A 224 20.87 -4.83 -17.62
CA THR A 224 22.05 -4.01 -17.31
C THR A 224 23.26 -4.48 -18.10
N GLY A 225 23.94 -3.58 -18.79
CA GLY A 225 25.12 -3.89 -19.57
C GLY A 225 25.81 -2.66 -20.15
N LYS A 226 26.83 -2.89 -21.00
CA LYS A 226 27.52 -1.78 -21.70
C LYS A 226 26.52 -1.00 -22.55
N THR A 227 26.54 0.34 -22.46
CA THR A 227 25.57 1.24 -23.08
C THR A 227 25.38 0.96 -24.58
N GLU A 228 26.45 0.88 -25.35
CA GLU A 228 26.37 0.67 -26.81
C GLU A 228 25.75 -0.68 -27.17
N VAL A 229 26.15 -1.75 -26.46
CA VAL A 229 25.65 -3.10 -26.67
C VAL A 229 24.17 -3.18 -26.31
N LEU A 230 23.79 -2.68 -25.13
CA LEU A 230 22.42 -2.77 -24.68
C LEU A 230 21.50 -1.91 -25.56
N LYS A 231 21.88 -0.69 -25.94
CA LYS A 231 21.10 0.17 -26.86
C LYS A 231 20.79 -0.55 -28.20
N SER A 232 21.74 -1.33 -28.73
CA SER A 232 21.50 -2.07 -29.97
C SER A 232 20.49 -3.20 -29.85
N LEU A 233 20.40 -3.84 -28.66
CA LEU A 233 19.54 -5.00 -28.40
C LEU A 233 18.09 -4.63 -28.04
N ILE A 234 17.87 -3.40 -27.54
CA ILE A 234 16.57 -2.96 -27.01
C ILE A 234 15.83 -1.96 -27.90
N LYS A 235 16.28 -1.73 -29.14
CA LYS A 235 15.70 -0.72 -30.06
C LYS A 235 14.17 -0.79 -30.19
N ASP A 236 13.64 -2.01 -30.23
CA ASP A 236 12.21 -2.25 -30.41
C ASP A 236 11.47 -2.57 -29.09
N MET A 237 12.14 -2.41 -27.95
CA MET A 237 11.54 -2.73 -26.65
C MET A 237 10.89 -1.50 -26.03
N LYS A 238 9.71 -1.70 -25.43
CA LYS A 238 9.05 -0.66 -24.64
C LYS A 238 9.72 -0.57 -23.26
N LEU A 239 10.48 0.48 -23.06
CA LEU A 239 11.13 0.78 -21.79
C LEU A 239 10.19 1.52 -20.86
N ILE A 240 10.26 1.22 -19.56
CA ILE A 240 9.54 1.94 -18.51
C ILE A 240 10.46 2.76 -17.62
N GLY A 241 11.76 2.44 -17.58
CA GLY A 241 12.77 3.19 -16.84
C GLY A 241 14.14 3.07 -17.51
N VAL A 242 14.95 4.10 -17.38
CA VAL A 242 16.32 4.14 -17.91
C VAL A 242 17.21 4.83 -16.89
N GLU A 243 18.32 4.19 -16.54
CA GLU A 243 19.38 4.74 -15.69
C GLU A 243 20.74 4.53 -16.38
N GLU A 244 21.47 5.60 -16.61
CA GLU A 244 22.81 5.54 -17.22
C GLU A 244 23.86 6.00 -16.23
N ARG A 245 24.89 5.18 -15.99
CA ARG A 245 26.01 5.45 -15.09
C ARG A 245 27.34 5.17 -15.79
N GLY A 246 28.00 6.22 -16.27
CA GLY A 246 29.21 6.09 -17.06
C GLY A 246 28.97 5.30 -18.34
N LYS A 247 29.66 4.17 -18.51
CA LYS A 247 29.53 3.28 -19.69
C LYS A 247 28.51 2.14 -19.48
N THR A 248 27.75 2.17 -18.37
CA THR A 248 26.76 1.14 -18.04
C THR A 248 25.36 1.71 -18.15
N LEU A 249 24.52 1.05 -18.90
CA LEU A 249 23.09 1.34 -19.05
C LEU A 249 22.29 0.27 -18.30
N THR A 250 21.32 0.70 -17.51
CA THR A 250 20.30 -0.14 -16.91
C THR A 250 18.94 0.32 -17.43
N VAL A 251 18.17 -0.60 -18.01
CA VAL A 251 16.80 -0.31 -18.45
C VAL A 251 15.82 -1.20 -17.75
N CYS A 252 14.66 -0.66 -17.41
CA CYS A 252 13.54 -1.42 -16.90
C CYS A 252 12.54 -1.67 -18.02
N ILE A 253 12.15 -2.93 -18.17
CA ILE A 253 11.13 -3.36 -19.14
C ILE A 253 9.93 -3.94 -18.38
N ARG A 254 8.73 -3.85 -18.98
CA ARG A 254 7.53 -4.55 -18.54
C ARG A 254 7.21 -5.63 -19.56
N LYS A 255 7.87 -6.76 -19.44
CA LYS A 255 7.68 -7.91 -20.32
C LYS A 255 8.22 -9.18 -19.66
N LYS A 256 7.45 -10.26 -19.74
CA LYS A 256 7.97 -11.60 -19.45
C LYS A 256 8.94 -11.99 -20.57
N LEU A 257 10.20 -12.23 -20.24
CA LEU A 257 11.23 -12.63 -21.19
C LEU A 257 11.06 -14.09 -21.58
N THR A 258 11.21 -14.37 -22.89
CA THR A 258 11.26 -15.73 -23.40
C THR A 258 12.63 -16.36 -23.13
N LYS A 259 12.73 -17.71 -23.20
CA LYS A 259 14.00 -18.41 -23.04
C LYS A 259 15.05 -17.97 -24.06
N ASP A 260 14.63 -17.67 -25.28
CA ASP A 260 15.54 -17.23 -26.35
C ASP A 260 16.02 -15.78 -26.11
N GLU A 261 15.16 -14.90 -25.62
CA GLU A 261 15.57 -13.55 -25.23
C GLU A 261 16.57 -13.59 -24.06
N ILE A 262 16.33 -14.44 -23.06
CA ILE A 262 17.27 -14.63 -21.95
C ILE A 262 18.63 -15.10 -22.48
N ARG A 263 18.67 -16.14 -23.34
CA ARG A 263 19.89 -16.64 -23.94
C ARG A 263 20.60 -15.55 -24.76
N LYS A 264 19.85 -14.77 -25.54
CA LYS A 264 20.38 -13.65 -26.32
C LYS A 264 21.05 -12.63 -25.43
N PHE A 265 20.39 -12.17 -24.36
CA PHE A 265 20.96 -11.20 -23.42
C PHE A 265 22.21 -11.75 -22.72
N GLN A 266 22.18 -13.00 -22.28
CA GLN A 266 23.33 -13.66 -21.66
C GLN A 266 24.54 -13.74 -22.58
N LYS A 267 24.34 -14.05 -23.87
CA LYS A 267 25.40 -14.09 -24.89
C LYS A 267 26.14 -12.75 -25.02
N TYR A 268 25.44 -11.64 -24.84
CA TYR A 268 25.99 -10.28 -24.89
C TYR A 268 26.37 -9.73 -23.51
N LEU A 269 26.48 -10.58 -22.49
CA LEU A 269 26.86 -10.22 -21.14
C LEU A 269 25.92 -9.18 -20.50
N ILE A 270 24.64 -9.19 -20.88
CA ILE A 270 23.62 -8.37 -20.26
C ILE A 270 23.09 -9.10 -19.03
N LYS A 271 23.23 -8.44 -17.88
CA LYS A 271 22.68 -8.94 -16.60
C LYS A 271 21.17 -8.70 -16.58
N ILE A 272 20.40 -9.75 -16.29
CA ILE A 272 18.96 -9.68 -16.04
C ILE A 272 18.77 -9.79 -14.53
N SER A 273 18.03 -8.86 -13.92
CA SER A 273 17.71 -8.88 -12.49
C SER A 273 16.29 -8.40 -12.22
N GLU A 274 15.80 -8.66 -11.03
CA GLU A 274 14.51 -8.17 -10.55
C GLU A 274 14.55 -6.67 -10.35
N VAL A 275 13.38 -6.05 -10.43
CA VAL A 275 13.19 -4.62 -10.19
C VAL A 275 12.56 -4.45 -8.81
N PRO A 276 13.17 -3.70 -7.87
CA PRO A 276 12.52 -3.37 -6.62
C PRO A 276 11.16 -2.74 -6.88
N ILE A 277 10.14 -3.15 -6.15
CA ILE A 277 8.76 -2.74 -6.41
C ILE A 277 8.58 -1.21 -6.32
N GLN A 278 9.26 -0.57 -5.40
CA GLN A 278 9.29 0.89 -5.28
C GLN A 278 9.78 1.56 -6.58
N LYS A 279 10.78 0.98 -7.24
CA LYS A 279 11.30 1.48 -8.53
C LYS A 279 10.30 1.30 -9.67
N VAL A 280 9.56 0.19 -9.70
CA VAL A 280 8.48 -0.03 -10.66
C VAL A 280 7.48 1.13 -10.60
N PHE A 281 7.05 1.52 -9.41
CA PHE A 281 6.08 2.62 -9.24
C PHE A 281 6.64 3.96 -9.66
N ILE A 282 7.90 4.26 -9.27
CA ILE A 282 8.56 5.50 -9.68
C ILE A 282 8.58 5.61 -11.20
N TYR A 283 8.95 4.54 -11.92
CA TYR A 283 8.98 4.55 -13.38
C TYR A 283 7.60 4.71 -14.00
N LEU A 284 6.59 3.99 -13.50
CA LEU A 284 5.22 4.10 -14.03
C LEU A 284 4.62 5.50 -13.85
N ILE A 285 4.88 6.14 -12.71
CA ILE A 285 4.45 7.52 -12.46
C ILE A 285 5.20 8.49 -13.38
N ASN A 286 6.54 8.35 -13.51
CA ASN A 286 7.37 9.22 -14.34
C ASN A 286 6.97 9.16 -15.83
N ILE A 287 6.72 7.97 -16.37
CA ILE A 287 6.23 7.81 -17.76
C ILE A 287 4.97 8.63 -17.99
N ARG A 288 4.06 8.64 -17.02
CA ARG A 288 2.80 9.36 -17.14
C ARG A 288 3.00 10.87 -17.13
N GLU A 289 3.85 11.38 -16.23
CA GLU A 289 4.20 12.79 -16.16
C GLU A 289 4.88 13.27 -17.44
N LEU A 290 5.78 12.46 -18.00
CA LEU A 290 6.50 12.78 -19.25
C LEU A 290 5.58 12.73 -20.49
N ARG A 291 4.62 11.81 -20.55
CA ARG A 291 3.60 11.77 -21.60
C ARG A 291 2.74 13.04 -21.58
N GLY A 292 2.43 13.60 -20.39
CA GLY A 292 1.74 14.88 -20.24
C GLY A 292 2.54 16.08 -20.72
N LYS A 293 3.88 16.01 -20.70
CA LYS A 293 4.78 17.17 -20.98
C LYS A 293 5.47 17.15 -22.35
N LYS A 294 5.20 16.17 -23.27
CA LYS A 294 5.90 16.00 -24.59
C LYS A 294 7.44 15.87 -24.50
N LEU A 295 8.03 15.67 -23.31
CA LEU A 295 9.47 15.67 -23.07
C LEU A 295 10.14 14.29 -23.28
N TRP A 296 9.37 13.24 -23.42
CA TRP A 296 9.86 11.85 -23.54
C TRP A 296 10.75 11.60 -24.77
N LYS A 297 10.51 12.30 -25.89
CA LYS A 297 11.29 12.11 -27.13
C LYS A 297 12.73 12.61 -27.05
N ARG A 298 13.09 13.46 -26.09
CA ARG A 298 14.46 14.04 -25.97
C ARG A 298 15.44 13.18 -25.16
N SER A 299 14.98 12.34 -24.23
CA SER A 299 15.86 11.53 -23.37
C SER A 299 16.33 10.21 -24.02
N LEU A 300 15.80 9.85 -25.21
CA LEU A 300 16.22 8.68 -26.00
C LEU A 300 17.00 9.06 -27.26
N ALA A 301 17.21 10.35 -27.52
CA ALA A 301 17.85 10.86 -28.73
C ALA A 301 19.29 11.36 -28.52
N HIS A 302 19.88 11.14 -27.34
CA HIS A 302 21.28 11.43 -27.06
C HIS A 302 22.03 10.18 -26.61
#